data_6ccf92684ac8bd2a01fba2dfeb380b40
#
_entry.id   6ccf92684ac8bd2a01fba2dfeb380b40
#
_cell.length_a   1.000
_cell.length_b   1.000
_cell.length_c   1.000
_cell.angle_alpha   90.00
_cell.angle_beta   90.00
_cell.angle_gamma   90.00
#
_symmetry.space_group_name_H-M   'P 1'
#
loop_
_entity.id
_entity.type
_entity.pdbx_description
1 polymer ?
#
loop_
_entity_poly.entity_id
_entity_poly.type
_entity_poly.pdbx_seq_one_letter_code
_entity_poly.pdbx_strand_id
1 'polypeptide(L)'
;MQSVGYSAAKKGDHYGQSNNLLSYLVPSDLKAFGLIPEIIGRLPVLTHMDSLDAKALRAILTQPKNAIIKQYKALFALDEIEFSISDGALDFIVEKAVEYKLGARGLRSLCEAVLTDAMFELPGTEDKEYRVSKTLSLIHI
;
A
#
# COMPACT_ATOMS: atom_id res chain seq x y z
N MET A 1 -9.09 -10.64 -36.79
CA MET A 1 -9.16 -10.30 -35.36
C MET A 1 -9.44 -8.81 -35.25
N GLN A 2 -10.67 -8.43 -34.90
CA GLN A 2 -11.03 -7.03 -34.69
C GLN A 2 -10.51 -6.60 -33.33
N SER A 3 -9.75 -5.49 -33.29
CA SER A 3 -9.30 -4.86 -32.04
C SER A 3 -10.52 -4.22 -31.36
N VAL A 4 -10.90 -4.74 -30.22
CA VAL A 4 -12.01 -4.26 -29.42
C VAL A 4 -11.59 -2.99 -28.66
N GLY A 5 -12.30 -1.90 -28.90
CA GLY A 5 -12.38 -0.77 -27.95
C GLY A 5 -11.35 0.36 -28.06
N TYR A 6 -10.36 0.29 -28.92
CA TYR A 6 -9.43 1.42 -29.15
C TYR A 6 -9.55 1.91 -30.59
N SER A 7 -10.05 3.13 -30.77
CA SER A 7 -9.93 3.80 -32.07
C SER A 7 -8.46 3.77 -32.47
N ALA A 8 -8.18 3.22 -33.65
CA ALA A 8 -6.86 3.03 -34.24
C ALA A 8 -6.20 4.37 -34.58
N ALA A 9 -5.94 5.19 -33.58
CA ALA A 9 -5.19 6.45 -33.67
C ALA A 9 -3.85 6.26 -32.97
N LYS A 10 -2.81 6.07 -33.78
CA LYS A 10 -1.39 6.12 -33.44
C LYS A 10 -0.83 4.92 -32.64
N LYS A 11 -0.37 3.91 -33.35
CA LYS A 11 0.76 3.04 -32.96
C LYS A 11 2.00 3.95 -32.80
N GLY A 12 2.27 4.42 -31.62
CA GLY A 12 3.46 5.17 -31.26
C GLY A 12 3.28 5.74 -29.85
N ASP A 13 4.15 5.39 -28.96
CA ASP A 13 4.42 6.01 -27.66
C ASP A 13 3.53 5.73 -26.45
N HIS A 14 2.68 4.72 -26.41
CA HIS A 14 1.91 4.44 -25.18
C HIS A 14 2.48 3.33 -24.27
N TYR A 15 3.62 2.75 -24.57
CA TYR A 15 4.25 1.73 -23.71
C TYR A 15 4.91 2.30 -22.44
N GLY A 16 5.07 3.62 -22.34
CA GLY A 16 5.64 4.30 -21.17
C GLY A 16 4.63 4.75 -20.10
N GLN A 17 3.33 4.73 -20.40
CA GLN A 17 2.26 5.20 -19.49
C GLN A 17 1.21 4.12 -19.21
N SER A 18 1.63 2.90 -18.94
CA SER A 18 0.71 1.80 -18.65
C SER A 18 -0.16 2.02 -17.39
N ASN A 19 0.20 2.99 -16.55
CA ASN A 19 -0.51 3.26 -15.29
C ASN A 19 -1.81 4.06 -15.48
N ASN A 20 -2.11 4.58 -16.68
CA ASN A 20 -3.25 5.49 -16.87
C ASN A 20 -4.32 4.95 -17.85
N LEU A 21 -4.25 3.69 -18.26
CA LEU A 21 -5.24 3.11 -19.17
C LEU A 21 -6.64 3.06 -18.57
N LEU A 22 -6.73 2.91 -17.23
CA LEU A 22 -8.01 2.88 -16.51
C LEU A 22 -8.74 4.23 -16.54
N SER A 23 -8.03 5.35 -16.81
CA SER A 23 -8.66 6.66 -16.94
C SER A 23 -9.60 6.77 -18.15
N TYR A 24 -9.40 5.92 -19.15
CA TYR A 24 -10.21 5.85 -20.37
C TYR A 24 -11.31 4.77 -20.32
N LEU A 25 -11.54 4.17 -19.15
CA LEU A 25 -12.51 3.09 -18.96
C LEU A 25 -13.94 3.56 -19.28
N VAL A 26 -14.61 2.84 -20.17
CA VAL A 26 -15.99 3.09 -20.55
C VAL A 26 -16.88 1.88 -20.23
N PRO A 27 -18.20 2.03 -20.09
CA PRO A 27 -19.12 0.93 -19.76
C PRO A 27 -19.04 -0.25 -20.72
N SER A 28 -18.73 -0.01 -22.00
CA SER A 28 -18.54 -1.06 -23.00
C SER A 28 -17.39 -2.00 -22.68
N ASP A 29 -16.32 -1.49 -22.03
CA ASP A 29 -15.15 -2.29 -21.66
C ASP A 29 -15.50 -3.24 -20.52
N LEU A 30 -16.32 -2.79 -19.56
CA LEU A 30 -16.86 -3.64 -18.49
C LEU A 30 -17.72 -4.78 -19.04
N LYS A 31 -18.54 -4.50 -20.08
CA LYS A 31 -19.31 -5.52 -20.77
C LYS A 31 -18.40 -6.52 -21.50
N ALA A 32 -17.37 -6.03 -22.17
CA ALA A 32 -16.38 -6.88 -22.85
C ALA A 32 -15.57 -7.72 -21.86
N PHE A 33 -15.34 -7.22 -20.66
CA PHE A 33 -14.68 -7.95 -19.54
C PHE A 33 -15.57 -9.06 -18.97
N GLY A 34 -16.91 -9.00 -19.16
CA GLY A 34 -17.84 -10.04 -18.72
C GLY A 34 -18.86 -9.61 -17.69
N LEU A 35 -18.91 -8.32 -17.33
CA LEU A 35 -20.01 -7.85 -16.47
C LEU A 35 -21.34 -7.85 -17.21
N ILE A 36 -22.39 -8.31 -16.54
CA ILE A 36 -23.73 -8.32 -17.11
C ILE A 36 -24.30 -6.90 -17.24
N PRO A 37 -25.07 -6.62 -18.30
CA PRO A 37 -25.60 -5.27 -18.57
C PRO A 37 -26.42 -4.68 -17.44
N GLU A 38 -27.16 -5.51 -16.70
CA GLU A 38 -28.00 -5.09 -15.58
C GLU A 38 -27.17 -4.48 -14.43
N ILE A 39 -25.99 -5.04 -14.15
CA ILE A 39 -25.07 -4.48 -13.14
C ILE A 39 -24.46 -3.18 -13.65
N ILE A 40 -24.03 -3.16 -14.93
CA ILE A 40 -23.43 -1.95 -15.53
C ILE A 40 -24.43 -0.80 -15.50
N GLY A 41 -25.71 -1.07 -15.81
CA GLY A 41 -26.77 -0.06 -15.77
C GLY A 41 -27.07 0.50 -14.37
N ARG A 42 -26.67 -0.21 -13.31
CA ARG A 42 -26.78 0.25 -11.91
C ARG A 42 -25.52 0.97 -11.39
N LEU A 43 -24.44 1.02 -12.18
CA LEU A 43 -23.21 1.74 -11.86
C LEU A 43 -23.20 3.10 -12.59
N PRO A 44 -23.80 4.15 -12.01
CA PRO A 44 -23.98 5.43 -12.70
C PRO A 44 -22.67 6.19 -12.89
N VAL A 45 -21.64 5.85 -12.11
CA VAL A 45 -20.34 6.53 -12.15
C VAL A 45 -19.24 5.48 -12.22
N LEU A 46 -18.37 5.61 -13.21
CA LEU A 46 -17.11 4.87 -13.33
C LEU A 46 -15.97 5.80 -12.98
N THR A 47 -15.08 5.33 -12.14
CA THR A 47 -13.86 6.04 -11.77
C THR A 47 -12.71 5.06 -11.65
N HIS A 48 -11.50 5.57 -11.67
CA HIS A 48 -10.28 4.79 -11.49
C HIS A 48 -9.47 5.34 -10.33
N MET A 49 -8.53 4.55 -9.86
CA MET A 49 -7.55 4.96 -8.85
C MET A 49 -6.15 4.76 -9.43
N ASP A 50 -5.31 5.75 -9.26
CA ASP A 50 -3.91 5.68 -9.62
C ASP A 50 -3.14 4.77 -8.64
N SER A 51 -2.05 4.17 -9.12
CA SER A 51 -1.14 3.42 -8.26
C SER A 51 -0.48 4.34 -7.25
N LEU A 52 -0.32 3.84 -6.02
CA LEU A 52 0.35 4.59 -4.97
C LEU A 52 1.86 4.62 -5.22
N ASP A 53 2.44 5.81 -5.20
CA ASP A 53 3.89 6.01 -5.22
C ASP A 53 4.52 5.81 -3.82
N ALA A 54 5.82 5.74 -3.75
CA ALA A 54 6.55 5.58 -2.49
C ALA A 54 6.26 6.72 -1.49
N LYS A 55 6.06 7.95 -1.99
CA LYS A 55 5.73 9.11 -1.16
C LYS A 55 4.34 8.98 -0.52
N ALA A 56 3.35 8.54 -1.29
CA ALA A 56 2.00 8.29 -0.79
C ALA A 56 1.99 7.14 0.22
N LEU A 57 2.71 6.03 -0.03
CA LEU A 57 2.84 4.91 0.90
C LEU A 57 3.48 5.35 2.22
N ARG A 58 4.54 6.16 2.19
CA ARG A 58 5.15 6.73 3.39
C ARG A 58 4.18 7.65 4.15
N ALA A 59 3.43 8.47 3.44
CA ALA A 59 2.41 9.33 4.04
C ALA A 59 1.33 8.50 4.74
N ILE A 60 0.85 7.41 4.15
CA ILE A 60 -0.13 6.48 4.74
C ILE A 60 0.38 5.87 6.05
N LEU A 61 1.67 5.57 6.15
CA LEU A 61 2.26 5.01 7.39
C LEU A 61 2.24 6.00 8.56
N THR A 62 2.37 7.31 8.29
CA THR A 62 2.69 8.30 9.33
C THR A 62 1.67 9.42 9.52
N GLN A 63 1.03 9.90 8.44
CA GLN A 63 0.22 11.13 8.48
C GLN A 63 -1.21 10.93 9.02
N PRO A 64 -1.99 9.92 8.62
CA PRO A 64 -3.38 9.79 9.03
C PRO A 64 -3.54 9.83 10.56
N LYS A 65 -4.74 10.23 11.02
CA LYS A 65 -5.07 10.21 12.46
C LYS A 65 -4.84 8.81 13.05
N ASN A 66 -5.23 7.77 12.32
CA ASN A 66 -5.05 6.36 12.66
C ASN A 66 -3.95 5.71 11.80
N ALA A 67 -2.82 6.39 11.60
CA ALA A 67 -1.68 5.82 10.90
C ALA A 67 -1.16 4.56 11.57
N ILE A 68 -0.67 3.60 10.80
CA ILE A 68 -0.20 2.30 11.29
C ILE A 68 0.84 2.48 12.40
N ILE A 69 1.83 3.33 12.19
CA ILE A 69 2.89 3.60 13.18
C ILE A 69 2.34 4.21 14.47
N LYS A 70 1.31 5.06 14.38
CA LYS A 70 0.66 5.64 15.58
C LYS A 70 -0.12 4.58 16.37
N GLN A 71 -0.72 3.60 15.68
CA GLN A 71 -1.38 2.48 16.34
C GLN A 71 -0.38 1.64 17.14
N TYR A 72 0.76 1.27 16.53
CA TYR A 72 1.82 0.53 17.23
C TYR A 72 2.40 1.33 18.39
N LYS A 73 2.62 2.64 18.21
CA LYS A 73 3.05 3.50 19.31
C LYS A 73 2.08 3.48 20.49
N ALA A 74 0.78 3.48 20.21
CA ALA A 74 -0.24 3.39 21.27
C ALA A 74 -0.25 1.99 21.92
N LEU A 75 -0.04 0.91 21.17
CA LEU A 75 0.01 -0.45 21.71
C LEU A 75 1.22 -0.63 22.65
N PHE A 76 2.43 -0.26 22.22
CA PHE A 76 3.61 -0.33 23.09
C PHE A 76 3.50 0.56 24.33
N ALA A 77 2.82 1.70 24.22
CA ALA A 77 2.59 2.58 25.37
C ALA A 77 1.67 1.95 26.45
N LEU A 78 0.82 0.97 26.11
CA LEU A 78 0.03 0.22 27.10
C LEU A 78 0.93 -0.64 27.99
N ASP A 79 2.07 -1.09 27.49
CA ASP A 79 3.08 -1.85 28.23
C ASP A 79 4.18 -0.95 28.78
N GLU A 80 3.97 0.36 28.81
CA GLU A 80 4.93 1.39 29.26
C GLU A 80 6.23 1.41 28.46
N ILE A 81 6.21 0.97 27.18
CA ILE A 81 7.38 0.95 26.29
C ILE A 81 7.32 2.15 25.35
N GLU A 82 8.38 2.95 25.31
CA GLU A 82 8.53 4.04 24.35
C GLU A 82 8.98 3.51 22.99
N PHE A 83 8.01 3.42 22.06
CA PHE A 83 8.26 2.95 20.70
C PHE A 83 8.67 4.08 19.77
N SER A 84 9.76 3.85 19.03
CA SER A 84 10.22 4.74 17.96
C SER A 84 10.66 3.95 16.73
N ILE A 85 10.49 4.54 15.55
CA ILE A 85 10.94 3.96 14.29
C ILE A 85 11.81 4.98 13.54
N SER A 86 12.95 4.53 13.03
CA SER A 86 13.85 5.40 12.26
C SER A 86 13.32 5.67 10.86
N ASP A 87 13.67 6.82 10.28
CA ASP A 87 13.31 7.16 8.89
C ASP A 87 13.83 6.11 7.90
N GLY A 88 15.03 5.58 8.14
CA GLY A 88 15.60 4.52 7.31
C GLY A 88 14.82 3.20 7.35
N ALA A 89 14.17 2.87 8.48
CA ALA A 89 13.29 1.70 8.58
C ALA A 89 11.97 1.95 7.84
N LEU A 90 11.41 3.14 7.97
CA LEU A 90 10.21 3.54 7.22
C LEU A 90 10.43 3.48 5.71
N ASP A 91 11.55 4.02 5.24
CA ASP A 91 11.90 4.01 3.83
C ASP A 91 12.10 2.59 3.30
N PHE A 92 12.72 1.70 4.10
CA PHE A 92 12.89 0.30 3.75
C PHE A 92 11.55 -0.46 3.65
N ILE A 93 10.61 -0.25 4.60
CA ILE A 93 9.26 -0.83 4.55
C ILE A 93 8.53 -0.37 3.28
N VAL A 94 8.65 0.92 2.94
CA VAL A 94 8.04 1.48 1.72
C VAL A 94 8.69 0.90 0.46
N GLU A 95 10.01 0.78 0.43
CA GLU A 95 10.75 0.16 -0.68
C GLU A 95 10.25 -1.28 -0.94
N LYS A 96 10.13 -2.08 0.12
CA LYS A 96 9.60 -3.45 0.03
C LYS A 96 8.14 -3.50 -0.40
N ALA A 97 7.31 -2.57 0.07
CA ALA A 97 5.92 -2.48 -0.37
C ALA A 97 5.79 -2.19 -1.88
N VAL A 98 6.67 -1.34 -2.41
CA VAL A 98 6.74 -1.03 -3.85
C VAL A 98 7.27 -2.24 -4.63
N GLU A 99 8.36 -2.86 -4.17
CA GLU A 99 8.98 -4.04 -4.79
C GLU A 99 7.98 -5.19 -4.94
N TYR A 100 7.24 -5.49 -3.87
CA TYR A 100 6.24 -6.56 -3.85
C TYR A 100 4.89 -6.15 -4.42
N LYS A 101 4.72 -4.90 -4.87
CA LYS A 101 3.47 -4.35 -5.40
C LYS A 101 2.26 -4.52 -4.46
N LEU A 102 2.49 -4.42 -3.16
CA LEU A 102 1.50 -4.74 -2.14
C LEU A 102 0.45 -3.64 -1.93
N GLY A 103 0.74 -2.42 -2.35
CA GLY A 103 -0.12 -1.27 -2.08
C GLY A 103 -0.30 -0.98 -0.57
N ALA A 104 -1.29 -0.16 -0.23
CA ALA A 104 -1.51 0.30 1.15
C ALA A 104 -1.85 -0.84 2.14
N ARG A 105 -2.54 -1.89 1.70
CA ARG A 105 -2.89 -3.03 2.57
C ARG A 105 -1.67 -3.83 3.00
N GLY A 106 -0.71 -4.00 2.10
CA GLY A 106 0.52 -4.74 2.40
C GLY A 106 1.45 -4.03 3.37
N LEU A 107 1.33 -2.70 3.54
CA LEU A 107 2.10 -1.97 4.55
C LEU A 107 1.85 -2.48 5.97
N ARG A 108 0.61 -2.86 6.29
CA ARG A 108 0.28 -3.43 7.59
C ARG A 108 1.03 -4.75 7.81
N SER A 109 0.97 -5.67 6.85
CA SER A 109 1.63 -6.97 6.97
C SER A 109 3.16 -6.84 7.07
N LEU A 110 3.76 -5.88 6.37
CA LEU A 110 5.19 -5.60 6.51
C LEU A 110 5.53 -5.03 7.90
N CYS A 111 4.71 -4.13 8.44
CA CYS A 111 4.90 -3.65 9.82
C CYS A 111 4.71 -4.77 10.83
N GLU A 112 3.71 -5.63 10.64
CA GLU A 112 3.48 -6.81 11.48
C GLU A 112 4.69 -7.74 11.47
N ALA A 113 5.26 -8.04 10.31
CA ALA A 113 6.47 -8.88 10.21
C ALA A 113 7.65 -8.31 11.01
N VAL A 114 7.81 -6.99 11.04
CA VAL A 114 8.91 -6.33 11.77
C VAL A 114 8.67 -6.26 13.28
N LEU A 115 7.40 -6.16 13.71
CA LEU A 115 7.06 -5.77 15.08
C LEU A 115 6.49 -6.92 15.92
N THR A 116 6.07 -8.03 15.30
CA THR A 116 5.39 -9.14 16.02
C THR A 116 6.28 -9.73 17.11
N ASP A 117 7.54 -10.02 16.81
CA ASP A 117 8.46 -10.62 17.77
C ASP A 117 8.69 -9.67 18.95
N ALA A 118 8.90 -8.38 18.69
CA ALA A 118 9.06 -7.38 19.73
C ALA A 118 7.80 -7.21 20.60
N MET A 119 6.62 -7.28 19.99
CA MET A 119 5.34 -7.23 20.72
C MET A 119 5.13 -8.44 21.61
N PHE A 120 5.75 -9.56 21.31
CA PHE A 120 5.67 -10.77 22.12
C PHE A 120 6.73 -10.81 23.21
N GLU A 121 7.97 -10.40 22.92
CA GLU A 121 9.12 -10.54 23.82
C GLU A 121 9.27 -9.41 24.84
N LEU A 122 8.95 -8.16 24.45
CA LEU A 122 9.18 -6.99 25.28
C LEU A 122 8.22 -6.80 26.46
N PRO A 123 6.92 -7.17 26.36
CA PRO A 123 6.03 -7.06 27.50
C PRO A 123 6.52 -7.84 28.71
N GLY A 124 6.66 -7.15 29.86
CA GLY A 124 7.18 -7.77 31.08
C GLY A 124 8.69 -7.76 31.25
N THR A 125 9.44 -7.22 30.27
CA THR A 125 10.88 -6.95 30.43
C THR A 125 11.13 -5.62 31.14
N GLU A 126 12.38 -5.37 31.56
CA GLU A 126 12.79 -4.08 32.13
C GLU A 126 13.04 -3.01 31.06
N ASP A 127 13.04 -3.41 29.77
CA ASP A 127 13.29 -2.51 28.65
C ASP A 127 12.11 -1.56 28.43
N LYS A 128 12.34 -0.28 28.64
CA LYS A 128 11.33 0.78 28.49
C LYS A 128 11.38 1.49 27.15
N GLU A 129 12.37 1.20 26.32
CA GLU A 129 12.55 1.84 25.02
C GLU A 129 12.75 0.77 23.92
N TYR A 130 12.00 0.90 22.85
CA TYR A 130 12.19 0.07 21.65
C TYR A 130 12.31 0.91 20.39
N ARG A 131 13.46 0.79 19.71
CA ARG A 131 13.75 1.53 18.49
C ARG A 131 13.97 0.61 17.31
N VAL A 132 13.10 0.71 16.32
CA VAL A 132 13.25 -0.01 15.05
C VAL A 132 14.23 0.71 14.16
N SER A 133 15.35 0.06 13.88
CA SER A 133 16.37 0.51 12.93
C SER A 133 16.18 -0.16 11.57
N LYS A 134 16.83 0.37 10.52
CA LYS A 134 16.87 -0.26 9.20
C LYS A 134 17.40 -1.69 9.24
N THR A 135 18.41 -1.97 10.07
CA THR A 135 19.02 -3.30 10.20
C THR A 135 18.02 -4.32 10.75
N LEU A 136 17.22 -3.93 11.74
CA LEU A 136 16.14 -4.78 12.28
C LEU A 136 15.09 -5.09 11.22
N SER A 137 14.68 -4.12 10.42
CA SER A 137 13.73 -4.32 9.34
C SER A 137 14.26 -5.26 8.25
N LEU A 138 15.58 -5.28 8.00
CA LEU A 138 16.22 -6.18 7.04
C LEU A 138 16.22 -7.65 7.48
N ILE A 139 16.14 -7.93 8.79
CA ILE A 139 16.16 -9.30 9.33
C ILE A 139 14.77 -9.93 9.21
N HIS A 140 13.72 -9.14 9.32
CA HIS A 140 12.32 -9.63 9.38
C HIS A 140 11.55 -9.55 8.05
N ILE A 141 12.07 -8.87 7.02
CA ILE A 141 11.49 -8.74 5.68
C ILE A 141 12.46 -9.27 4.63
#